data_dfef9063922c2a8b51f99d8bc2fc43ef
#
_entry.id   dfef9063922c2a8b51f99d8bc2fc43ef
#
_cell.length_a   1.000
_cell.length_b   1.000
_cell.length_c   1.000
_cell.angle_alpha   90.00
_cell.angle_beta   90.00
_cell.angle_gamma   90.00
#
_symmetry.space_group_name_H-M   'P 1'
#
loop_
_entity.id
_entity.type
_entity.pdbx_description
1 polymer ?
#
loop_
_entity_poly.entity_id
_entity_poly.type
_entity_poly.pdbx_seq_one_letter_code
_entity_poly.pdbx_strand_id
1 'polypeptide(L)'
;VMAQALNNLPIPPVRVLVNNRKVVQGVCESLGVTDVEAALRGLDKIDKIGPEGVAAELAQAGISGDQASVLLQMAQIRTSDSSEVRARLAELGVGGELLDEGLKELTELLDTANKRMPGAVVADLKIARGLDYYTGSVYESEIEGHEDLGSICSGGRYDSLAKDGKRTYPGVGLSIGVSRLVSRMISAPMVTASRKVPTAVVVAVIAEEQRERSEAIATVLRSRGISTDVAPSAAKFGKQIKFADHISHGKCYVEKSATRISTMKMRSGRKYRPMQVWVTSIVSRPMQRKRSRPI
;
A
#
# COMPACT_ATOMS: atom_id res chain seq x y z
N VAL A 1 -7.20 4.55 8.93
CA VAL A 1 -5.93 3.81 8.72
C VAL A 1 -5.44 4.01 7.28
N MET A 2 -6.19 3.58 6.23
CA MET A 2 -5.79 3.65 4.82
C MET A 2 -5.35 5.06 4.39
N ALA A 3 -6.22 6.08 4.52
CA ALA A 3 -5.90 7.46 4.19
C ALA A 3 -4.65 7.96 4.93
N GLN A 4 -4.54 7.70 6.22
CA GLN A 4 -3.40 8.12 7.02
C GLN A 4 -2.10 7.41 6.60
N ALA A 5 -2.16 6.10 6.33
CA ALA A 5 -0.98 5.35 5.92
C ALA A 5 -0.44 5.83 4.56
N LEU A 6 -1.33 6.03 3.59
CA LEU A 6 -0.94 6.47 2.24
C LEU A 6 -0.47 7.93 2.22
N ASN A 7 -1.12 8.83 2.96
CA ASN A 7 -0.71 10.24 3.01
C ASN A 7 0.54 10.50 3.88
N ASN A 8 1.09 9.49 4.55
CA ASN A 8 2.41 9.55 5.19
C ASN A 8 3.56 9.18 4.24
N LEU A 9 3.26 8.73 3.02
CA LEU A 9 4.27 8.41 2.02
C LEU A 9 4.70 9.70 1.28
N PRO A 10 5.92 9.75 0.74
CA PRO A 10 6.41 10.89 -0.04
C PRO A 10 5.85 10.85 -1.47
N ILE A 11 4.53 10.88 -1.59
CA ILE A 11 3.77 10.88 -2.86
C ILE A 11 2.74 12.01 -2.82
N PRO A 12 2.15 12.41 -3.96
CA PRO A 12 1.03 13.34 -3.96
C PRO A 12 -0.12 12.86 -3.06
N PRO A 13 -1.03 13.76 -2.64
CA PRO A 13 -2.14 13.41 -1.77
C PRO A 13 -2.95 12.23 -2.32
N VAL A 14 -3.39 11.37 -1.43
CA VAL A 14 -4.22 10.20 -1.77
C VAL A 14 -5.62 10.40 -1.22
N ARG A 15 -6.61 10.29 -2.08
CA ARG A 15 -8.01 10.21 -1.70
C ARG A 15 -8.44 8.77 -1.57
N VAL A 16 -9.21 8.49 -0.53
CA VAL A 16 -9.86 7.19 -0.35
C VAL A 16 -11.29 7.34 -0.86
N LEU A 17 -11.59 6.61 -1.90
CA LEU A 17 -12.91 6.53 -2.48
C LEU A 17 -13.69 5.42 -1.78
N VAL A 18 -14.94 5.71 -1.39
CA VAL A 18 -15.76 4.74 -0.65
C VAL A 18 -17.14 4.63 -1.24
N ASN A 19 -17.68 3.42 -1.20
CA ASN A 19 -19.08 3.15 -1.45
C ASN A 19 -19.58 2.11 -0.43
N ASN A 20 -20.85 1.80 -0.46
CA ASN A 20 -21.44 0.70 0.29
C ASN A 20 -22.26 -0.20 -0.65
N ARG A 21 -21.99 -1.51 -0.61
CA ARG A 21 -22.67 -2.46 -1.48
C ARG A 21 -24.18 -2.44 -1.30
N LYS A 22 -24.67 -2.22 -0.07
CA LYS A 22 -26.10 -2.09 0.23
C LYS A 22 -26.75 -0.90 -0.48
N VAL A 23 -26.01 0.19 -0.72
CA VAL A 23 -26.51 1.34 -1.48
C VAL A 23 -26.84 0.93 -2.91
N VAL A 24 -25.88 0.30 -3.60
CA VAL A 24 -26.11 -0.14 -4.99
C VAL A 24 -27.18 -1.21 -5.08
N GLN A 25 -27.16 -2.19 -4.17
CA GLN A 25 -28.18 -3.25 -4.11
C GLN A 25 -29.57 -2.67 -3.81
N GLY A 26 -29.68 -1.75 -2.86
CA GLY A 26 -30.95 -1.12 -2.49
C GLY A 26 -31.53 -0.25 -3.63
N VAL A 27 -30.66 0.43 -4.40
CA VAL A 27 -31.10 1.13 -5.62
C VAL A 27 -31.62 0.11 -6.65
N CYS A 28 -30.91 -0.99 -6.87
CA CYS A 28 -31.38 -2.06 -7.77
C CYS A 28 -32.73 -2.64 -7.33
N GLU A 29 -32.89 -2.91 -6.02
CA GLU A 29 -34.15 -3.39 -5.46
C GLU A 29 -35.29 -2.39 -5.66
N SER A 30 -35.06 -1.11 -5.38
CA SER A 30 -36.05 -0.04 -5.58
C SER A 30 -36.49 0.09 -7.03
N LEU A 31 -35.59 -0.18 -7.97
CA LEU A 31 -35.87 -0.15 -9.41
C LEU A 31 -36.48 -1.47 -9.93
N GLY A 32 -36.57 -2.52 -9.12
CA GLY A 32 -37.00 -3.85 -9.55
C GLY A 32 -36.00 -4.56 -10.47
N VAL A 33 -34.70 -4.24 -10.36
CA VAL A 33 -33.64 -4.93 -11.09
C VAL A 33 -33.44 -6.33 -10.50
N THR A 34 -33.59 -7.36 -11.28
CA THR A 34 -33.51 -8.76 -10.84
C THR A 34 -32.08 -9.30 -10.85
N ASP A 35 -31.24 -8.88 -11.80
CA ASP A 35 -29.84 -9.27 -11.88
C ASP A 35 -28.96 -8.15 -11.32
N VAL A 36 -28.88 -8.08 -10.00
CA VAL A 36 -28.06 -7.09 -9.27
C VAL A 36 -26.57 -7.28 -9.58
N GLU A 37 -26.13 -8.51 -9.77
CA GLU A 37 -24.71 -8.79 -10.07
C GLU A 37 -24.33 -8.30 -11.47
N ALA A 38 -25.23 -8.37 -12.44
CA ALA A 38 -24.99 -7.77 -13.75
C ALA A 38 -24.90 -6.23 -13.66
N ALA A 39 -25.76 -5.60 -12.85
CA ALA A 39 -25.70 -4.17 -12.61
C ALA A 39 -24.35 -3.76 -12.00
N LEU A 40 -23.90 -4.45 -10.96
CA LEU A 40 -22.60 -4.22 -10.32
C LEU A 40 -21.44 -4.40 -11.29
N ARG A 41 -21.43 -5.50 -12.08
CA ARG A 41 -20.39 -5.75 -13.09
C ARG A 41 -20.37 -4.71 -14.21
N GLY A 42 -21.54 -4.22 -14.62
CA GLY A 42 -21.64 -3.14 -15.60
C GLY A 42 -21.08 -1.84 -15.09
N LEU A 43 -21.49 -1.42 -13.89
CA LEU A 43 -21.01 -0.19 -13.26
C LEU A 43 -19.49 -0.21 -13.02
N ASP A 44 -18.91 -1.36 -12.65
CA ASP A 44 -17.45 -1.50 -12.46
C ASP A 44 -16.64 -1.19 -13.72
N LYS A 45 -17.24 -1.28 -14.90
CA LYS A 45 -16.58 -1.03 -16.17
C LYS A 45 -16.71 0.41 -16.66
N ILE A 46 -17.43 1.29 -15.94
CA ILE A 46 -17.80 2.63 -16.43
C ILE A 46 -16.57 3.45 -16.86
N ASP A 47 -15.47 3.35 -16.14
CA ASP A 47 -14.22 4.05 -16.48
C ASP A 47 -13.51 3.47 -17.72
N LYS A 48 -13.87 2.27 -18.16
CA LYS A 48 -13.24 1.57 -19.30
C LYS A 48 -14.04 1.69 -20.59
N ILE A 49 -15.37 1.54 -20.49
CA ILE A 49 -16.25 1.47 -21.68
C ILE A 49 -17.21 2.65 -21.77
N GLY A 50 -17.17 3.56 -20.78
CA GLY A 50 -18.03 4.73 -20.73
C GLY A 50 -19.49 4.42 -20.39
N PRO A 51 -20.31 5.47 -20.14
CA PRO A 51 -21.73 5.30 -19.80
C PRO A 51 -22.54 4.57 -20.87
N GLU A 52 -22.29 4.85 -22.14
CA GLU A 52 -22.99 4.22 -23.27
C GLU A 52 -22.68 2.72 -23.36
N GLY A 53 -21.41 2.34 -23.16
CA GLY A 53 -21.01 0.94 -23.13
C GLY A 53 -21.62 0.19 -21.94
N VAL A 54 -21.70 0.84 -20.77
CA VAL A 54 -22.38 0.28 -19.60
C VAL A 54 -23.88 0.12 -19.87
N ALA A 55 -24.55 1.12 -20.44
CA ALA A 55 -25.96 1.02 -20.78
C ALA A 55 -26.25 -0.17 -21.72
N ALA A 56 -25.38 -0.39 -22.72
CA ALA A 56 -25.48 -1.52 -23.62
C ALA A 56 -25.31 -2.89 -22.91
N GLU A 57 -24.35 -3.01 -22.00
CA GLU A 57 -24.17 -4.22 -21.19
C GLU A 57 -25.37 -4.47 -20.24
N LEU A 58 -25.90 -3.42 -19.63
CA LEU A 58 -27.08 -3.51 -18.75
C LEU A 58 -28.33 -3.97 -19.55
N ALA A 59 -28.52 -3.44 -20.76
CA ALA A 59 -29.60 -3.87 -21.64
C ALA A 59 -29.47 -5.34 -22.03
N GLN A 60 -28.27 -5.85 -22.29
CA GLN A 60 -28.04 -7.28 -22.55
C GLN A 60 -28.40 -8.17 -21.36
N ALA A 61 -28.26 -7.64 -20.14
CA ALA A 61 -28.65 -8.31 -18.91
C ALA A 61 -30.16 -8.17 -18.58
N GLY A 62 -30.96 -7.57 -19.48
CA GLY A 62 -32.37 -7.38 -19.29
C GLY A 62 -32.78 -6.20 -18.41
N ILE A 63 -31.83 -5.29 -18.11
CA ILE A 63 -32.09 -4.06 -17.36
C ILE A 63 -32.61 -3.01 -18.35
N SER A 64 -33.77 -2.43 -18.06
CA SER A 64 -34.41 -1.45 -18.96
C SER A 64 -33.60 -0.15 -19.08
N GLY A 65 -33.84 0.62 -20.15
CA GLY A 65 -33.17 1.90 -20.34
C GLY A 65 -33.41 2.91 -19.19
N ASP A 66 -34.61 2.94 -18.63
CA ASP A 66 -34.96 3.79 -17.50
C ASP A 66 -34.20 3.36 -16.24
N GLN A 67 -34.13 2.07 -15.93
CA GLN A 67 -33.37 1.51 -14.83
C GLN A 67 -31.88 1.81 -15.01
N ALA A 68 -31.32 1.59 -16.19
CA ALA A 68 -29.91 1.88 -16.53
C ALA A 68 -29.60 3.36 -16.38
N SER A 69 -30.53 4.25 -16.79
CA SER A 69 -30.39 5.70 -16.62
C SER A 69 -30.21 6.10 -15.16
N VAL A 70 -31.05 5.57 -14.27
CA VAL A 70 -30.96 5.85 -12.82
C VAL A 70 -29.65 5.31 -12.23
N LEU A 71 -29.24 4.09 -12.58
CA LEU A 71 -27.98 3.50 -12.14
C LEU A 71 -26.77 4.33 -12.59
N LEU A 72 -26.79 4.83 -13.84
CA LEU A 72 -25.72 5.69 -14.35
C LEU A 72 -25.71 7.08 -13.68
N GLN A 73 -26.87 7.63 -13.35
CA GLN A 73 -26.95 8.89 -12.58
C GLN A 73 -26.44 8.69 -11.16
N MET A 74 -26.78 7.59 -10.49
CA MET A 74 -26.22 7.22 -9.19
C MET A 74 -24.69 7.13 -9.27
N ALA A 75 -24.13 6.50 -10.29
CA ALA A 75 -22.68 6.35 -10.48
C ALA A 75 -21.93 7.69 -10.66
N GLN A 76 -22.63 8.77 -10.98
CA GLN A 76 -22.04 10.12 -11.07
C GLN A 76 -21.96 10.84 -9.71
N ILE A 77 -22.51 10.25 -8.65
CA ILE A 77 -22.46 10.84 -7.32
C ILE A 77 -21.06 10.63 -6.75
N ARG A 78 -20.30 11.75 -6.67
CA ARG A 78 -18.95 11.78 -6.10
C ARG A 78 -18.81 13.03 -5.23
N THR A 79 -18.74 12.86 -3.92
CA THR A 79 -18.67 13.96 -2.96
C THR A 79 -18.10 13.50 -1.61
N SER A 80 -17.51 14.43 -0.85
CA SER A 80 -17.13 14.20 0.55
C SER A 80 -18.21 14.62 1.54
N ASP A 81 -19.31 15.21 1.06
CA ASP A 81 -20.42 15.68 1.89
C ASP A 81 -21.51 14.60 2.00
N SER A 82 -21.74 14.13 3.21
CA SER A 82 -22.75 13.11 3.50
C SER A 82 -24.18 13.58 3.22
N SER A 83 -24.46 14.88 3.36
CA SER A 83 -25.77 15.47 3.08
C SER A 83 -26.05 15.52 1.59
N GLU A 84 -25.04 15.80 0.78
CA GLU A 84 -25.13 15.79 -0.67
C GLU A 84 -25.40 14.37 -1.22
N VAL A 85 -24.73 13.34 -0.65
CA VAL A 85 -25.02 11.94 -1.03
C VAL A 85 -26.50 11.63 -0.84
N ARG A 86 -27.07 11.98 0.30
CA ARG A 86 -28.49 11.74 0.60
C ARG A 86 -29.41 12.51 -0.34
N ALA A 87 -29.14 13.79 -0.55
CA ALA A 87 -29.96 14.64 -1.41
C ALA A 87 -30.00 14.14 -2.85
N ARG A 88 -28.83 13.85 -3.43
CA ARG A 88 -28.76 13.38 -4.82
C ARG A 88 -29.37 12.00 -5.04
N LEU A 89 -29.30 11.09 -4.07
CA LEU A 89 -30.00 9.81 -4.16
C LEU A 89 -31.52 9.98 -4.00
N ALA A 90 -31.97 10.89 -3.15
CA ALA A 90 -33.41 11.20 -3.03
C ALA A 90 -33.97 11.79 -4.33
N GLU A 91 -33.22 12.61 -5.04
CA GLU A 91 -33.60 13.18 -6.35
C GLU A 91 -33.84 12.08 -7.43
N LEU A 92 -33.21 10.92 -7.28
CA LEU A 92 -33.41 9.78 -8.19
C LEU A 92 -34.73 9.03 -7.94
N GLY A 93 -35.46 9.37 -6.88
CA GLY A 93 -36.71 8.75 -6.55
C GLY A 93 -36.62 7.29 -6.08
N VAL A 94 -35.46 6.88 -5.60
CA VAL A 94 -35.18 5.54 -5.09
C VAL A 94 -35.27 5.50 -3.58
N GLY A 95 -35.68 4.34 -3.01
CA GLY A 95 -35.83 4.16 -1.58
C GLY A 95 -35.96 2.69 -1.20
N GLY A 96 -35.95 2.42 0.09
CA GLY A 96 -36.10 1.06 0.64
C GLY A 96 -35.17 0.80 1.81
N GLU A 97 -35.49 -0.19 2.61
CA GLU A 97 -34.80 -0.47 3.88
C GLU A 97 -33.32 -0.75 3.67
N LEU A 98 -32.95 -1.53 2.64
CA LEU A 98 -31.55 -1.86 2.33
C LEU A 98 -30.76 -0.62 1.90
N LEU A 99 -31.38 0.28 1.11
CA LEU A 99 -30.78 1.54 0.70
C LEU A 99 -30.55 2.44 1.92
N ASP A 100 -31.54 2.56 2.80
CA ASP A 100 -31.44 3.39 4.01
C ASP A 100 -30.34 2.88 4.95
N GLU A 101 -30.21 1.57 5.13
CA GLU A 101 -29.15 0.95 5.92
C GLU A 101 -27.76 1.26 5.30
N GLY A 102 -27.62 1.04 3.99
CA GLY A 102 -26.37 1.34 3.28
C GLY A 102 -25.97 2.82 3.34
N LEU A 103 -26.94 3.71 3.17
CA LEU A 103 -26.75 5.16 3.30
C LEU A 103 -26.34 5.57 4.70
N LYS A 104 -26.96 4.99 5.71
CA LYS A 104 -26.57 5.23 7.11
C LYS A 104 -25.11 4.88 7.33
N GLU A 105 -24.71 3.66 6.96
CA GLU A 105 -23.32 3.19 7.11
C GLU A 105 -22.32 4.09 6.34
N LEU A 106 -22.65 4.45 5.10
CA LEU A 106 -21.79 5.26 4.23
C LEU A 106 -21.61 6.68 4.79
N THR A 107 -22.70 7.33 5.20
CA THR A 107 -22.67 8.69 5.71
C THR A 107 -22.01 8.79 7.08
N GLU A 108 -22.23 7.83 7.99
CA GLU A 108 -21.52 7.74 9.26
C GLU A 108 -19.99 7.58 9.06
N LEU A 109 -19.59 6.81 8.04
CA LEU A 109 -18.18 6.67 7.69
C LEU A 109 -17.60 7.99 7.19
N LEU A 110 -18.29 8.67 6.25
CA LEU A 110 -17.86 9.98 5.72
C LEU A 110 -17.72 11.02 6.81
N ASP A 111 -18.73 11.16 7.66
CA ASP A 111 -18.74 12.13 8.76
C ASP A 111 -17.61 11.87 9.75
N THR A 112 -17.37 10.59 10.09
CA THR A 112 -16.30 10.20 11.00
C THR A 112 -14.93 10.45 10.39
N ALA A 113 -14.76 10.17 9.11
CA ALA A 113 -13.50 10.37 8.40
C ALA A 113 -13.19 11.86 8.24
N ASN A 114 -14.18 12.67 7.84
CA ASN A 114 -14.02 14.10 7.60
C ASN A 114 -13.73 14.90 8.88
N LYS A 115 -14.20 14.43 10.05
CA LYS A 115 -13.80 15.01 11.35
C LYS A 115 -12.31 14.89 11.64
N ARG A 116 -11.65 13.84 11.12
CA ARG A 116 -10.23 13.55 11.36
C ARG A 116 -9.32 14.00 10.23
N MET A 117 -9.77 13.88 9.00
CA MET A 117 -9.02 14.15 7.78
C MET A 117 -9.97 14.75 6.74
N PRO A 118 -10.28 16.03 6.80
CA PRO A 118 -11.23 16.69 5.89
C PRO A 118 -10.84 16.47 4.41
N GLY A 119 -11.80 16.00 3.61
CA GLY A 119 -11.62 15.77 2.16
C GLY A 119 -10.77 14.56 1.75
N ALA A 120 -10.17 13.83 2.70
CA ALA A 120 -9.36 12.66 2.39
C ALA A 120 -10.20 11.42 2.02
N VAL A 121 -11.47 11.40 2.40
CA VAL A 121 -12.42 10.33 2.08
C VAL A 121 -13.59 10.90 1.30
N VAL A 122 -13.89 10.31 0.16
CA VAL A 122 -14.90 10.76 -0.81
C VAL A 122 -15.83 9.59 -1.12
N ALA A 123 -17.14 9.79 -1.00
CA ALA A 123 -18.09 8.85 -1.57
C ALA A 123 -17.97 8.88 -3.09
N ASP A 124 -17.90 7.72 -3.70
CA ASP A 124 -17.90 7.54 -5.15
C ASP A 124 -18.79 6.35 -5.46
N LEU A 125 -20.04 6.60 -5.83
CA LEU A 125 -21.06 5.55 -5.98
C LEU A 125 -20.89 4.71 -7.25
N LYS A 126 -19.93 5.04 -8.13
CA LYS A 126 -19.56 4.16 -9.24
C LYS A 126 -18.76 2.95 -8.78
N ILE A 127 -18.14 2.99 -7.58
CA ILE A 127 -17.37 1.86 -7.07
C ILE A 127 -18.31 0.72 -6.74
N ALA A 128 -18.41 -0.20 -7.67
CA ALA A 128 -19.16 -1.44 -7.56
C ALA A 128 -18.24 -2.65 -7.37
N ARG A 129 -16.92 -2.40 -7.38
CA ARG A 129 -15.89 -3.43 -7.25
C ARG A 129 -15.98 -4.15 -5.94
N GLY A 130 -15.61 -5.36 -6.02
CA GLY A 130 -15.40 -6.22 -4.89
C GLY A 130 -15.59 -7.64 -5.33
N LEU A 131 -14.84 -8.52 -4.71
CA LEU A 131 -15.10 -9.92 -4.77
C LEU A 131 -16.53 -10.13 -4.21
N ASP A 132 -17.25 -11.10 -4.69
CA ASP A 132 -18.66 -11.38 -4.34
C ASP A 132 -18.91 -11.53 -2.83
N TYR A 133 -17.86 -11.55 -2.03
CA TYR A 133 -17.92 -11.68 -0.58
C TYR A 133 -18.05 -10.35 0.20
N TYR A 134 -17.94 -9.18 -0.44
CA TYR A 134 -18.15 -7.91 0.27
C TYR A 134 -19.64 -7.69 0.53
N THR A 135 -19.95 -7.28 1.76
CA THR A 135 -21.35 -7.17 2.26
C THR A 135 -21.71 -5.75 2.72
N GLY A 136 -20.78 -4.83 2.70
CA GLY A 136 -20.97 -3.46 3.18
C GLY A 136 -20.04 -2.49 2.47
N SER A 137 -19.33 -1.67 3.26
CA SER A 137 -18.42 -0.67 2.73
C SER A 137 -17.32 -1.28 1.87
N VAL A 138 -17.02 -0.63 0.74
CA VAL A 138 -15.92 -0.95 -0.18
C VAL A 138 -15.04 0.28 -0.35
N TYR A 139 -13.74 0.06 -0.54
CA TYR A 139 -12.75 1.12 -0.56
C TYR A 139 -11.82 0.98 -1.74
N GLU A 140 -11.49 2.11 -2.34
CA GLU A 140 -10.41 2.26 -3.31
C GLU A 140 -9.58 3.49 -2.98
N SER A 141 -8.45 3.66 -3.65
CA SER A 141 -7.61 4.83 -3.46
C SER A 141 -7.14 5.38 -4.80
N GLU A 142 -7.04 6.69 -4.86
CA GLU A 142 -6.63 7.46 -6.02
C GLU A 142 -5.52 8.42 -5.60
N ILE A 143 -4.42 8.47 -6.36
CA ILE A 143 -3.36 9.45 -6.15
C ILE A 143 -3.71 10.67 -6.99
N GLU A 144 -3.75 11.85 -6.38
CA GLU A 144 -4.06 13.11 -7.05
C GLU A 144 -3.05 13.40 -8.17
N GLY A 145 -3.57 13.67 -9.38
CA GLY A 145 -2.76 13.89 -10.58
C GLY A 145 -2.18 12.60 -11.20
N HIS A 146 -2.57 11.42 -10.69
CA HIS A 146 -2.15 10.12 -11.20
C HIS A 146 -3.31 9.12 -11.25
N GLU A 147 -4.49 9.59 -11.58
CA GLU A 147 -5.73 8.81 -11.64
C GLU A 147 -5.64 7.66 -12.66
N ASP A 148 -4.81 7.85 -13.70
CA ASP A 148 -4.50 6.84 -14.72
C ASP A 148 -3.87 5.56 -14.15
N LEU A 149 -3.26 5.63 -12.96
CA LEU A 149 -2.70 4.48 -12.28
C LEU A 149 -3.81 3.52 -11.77
N GLY A 150 -5.01 4.06 -11.54
CA GLY A 150 -6.10 3.36 -10.87
C GLY A 150 -5.81 3.13 -9.39
N SER A 151 -6.61 2.29 -8.76
CA SER A 151 -6.50 2.04 -7.33
C SER A 151 -5.19 1.36 -6.94
N ILE A 152 -4.48 1.95 -5.98
CA ILE A 152 -3.25 1.40 -5.39
C ILE A 152 -3.49 0.67 -4.07
N CYS A 153 -4.60 0.95 -3.43
CA CYS A 153 -5.04 0.29 -2.21
C CYS A 153 -6.55 0.09 -2.28
N SER A 154 -7.03 -1.09 -1.98
CA SER A 154 -8.44 -1.44 -2.01
C SER A 154 -8.80 -2.37 -0.87
N GLY A 155 -10.09 -2.51 -0.62
CA GLY A 155 -10.60 -3.41 0.39
C GLY A 155 -12.09 -3.26 0.60
N GLY A 156 -12.62 -3.92 1.62
CA GLY A 156 -14.03 -3.82 1.97
C GLY A 156 -14.39 -4.65 3.20
N ARG A 157 -15.64 -4.49 3.62
CA ARG A 157 -16.25 -5.27 4.68
C ARG A 157 -16.80 -6.58 4.14
N TYR A 158 -16.59 -7.65 4.87
CA TYR A 158 -17.14 -8.97 4.63
C TYR A 158 -17.68 -9.57 5.92
N ASP A 159 -18.84 -10.19 5.87
CA ASP A 159 -19.50 -10.73 7.07
C ASP A 159 -19.51 -12.27 7.09
N SER A 160 -19.26 -12.94 5.96
CA SER A 160 -19.36 -14.39 5.85
C SER A 160 -18.14 -15.11 5.30
N LEU A 161 -17.05 -14.39 5.02
CA LEU A 161 -15.83 -14.96 4.42
C LEU A 161 -15.08 -15.85 5.42
N ALA A 162 -14.92 -15.39 6.65
CA ALA A 162 -14.23 -16.13 7.69
C ALA A 162 -15.24 -16.91 8.53
N LYS A 163 -15.12 -18.24 8.52
CA LYS A 163 -16.00 -19.16 9.27
C LYS A 163 -15.17 -20.19 10.02
N ASP A 164 -15.59 -20.51 11.23
CA ASP A 164 -15.09 -21.61 12.02
C ASP A 164 -16.26 -22.44 12.54
N GLY A 165 -16.52 -23.58 11.91
CA GLY A 165 -17.66 -24.40 12.21
C GLY A 165 -18.99 -23.65 12.08
N LYS A 166 -19.66 -23.39 13.20
CA LYS A 166 -20.93 -22.66 13.26
C LYS A 166 -20.79 -21.13 13.39
N ARG A 167 -19.59 -20.63 13.65
CA ARG A 167 -19.36 -19.19 13.87
C ARG A 167 -18.88 -18.52 12.61
N THR A 168 -19.42 -17.32 12.37
CA THR A 168 -18.99 -16.40 11.31
C THR A 168 -18.35 -15.19 11.94
N TYR A 169 -17.25 -14.72 11.37
CA TYR A 169 -16.47 -13.60 11.88
C TYR A 169 -16.53 -12.45 10.86
N PRO A 170 -17.39 -11.44 11.12
CA PRO A 170 -17.38 -10.23 10.30
C PRO A 170 -16.00 -9.56 10.34
N GLY A 171 -15.56 -9.05 9.20
CA GLY A 171 -14.26 -8.40 9.11
C GLY A 171 -14.21 -7.31 8.06
N VAL A 172 -13.16 -6.51 8.14
CA VAL A 172 -12.79 -5.54 7.10
C VAL A 172 -11.33 -5.75 6.76
N GLY A 173 -11.02 -5.81 5.47
CA GLY A 173 -9.66 -6.00 4.98
C GLY A 173 -9.25 -4.88 4.04
N LEU A 174 -7.96 -4.58 4.04
CA LEU A 174 -7.32 -3.63 3.13
C LEU A 174 -6.08 -4.28 2.53
N SER A 175 -5.82 -4.01 1.25
CA SER A 175 -4.59 -4.43 0.58
C SER A 175 -3.93 -3.25 -0.11
N ILE A 176 -2.60 -3.21 -0.12
CA ILE A 176 -1.81 -2.20 -0.81
C ILE A 176 -1.02 -2.88 -1.92
N GLY A 177 -1.15 -2.38 -3.15
CA GLY A 177 -0.38 -2.82 -4.31
C GLY A 177 1.03 -2.24 -4.29
N VAL A 178 1.90 -2.75 -3.41
CA VAL A 178 3.26 -2.22 -3.20
C VAL A 178 4.05 -2.11 -4.50
N SER A 179 4.06 -3.16 -5.31
CA SER A 179 4.78 -3.16 -6.60
C SER A 179 4.26 -2.09 -7.56
N ARG A 180 2.93 -1.91 -7.64
CA ARG A 180 2.30 -0.88 -8.48
C ARG A 180 2.69 0.51 -8.00
N LEU A 181 2.60 0.75 -6.70
CA LEU A 181 2.96 2.03 -6.09
C LEU A 181 4.44 2.36 -6.30
N VAL A 182 5.34 1.44 -5.96
CA VAL A 182 6.80 1.65 -6.10
C VAL A 182 7.18 1.85 -7.57
N SER A 183 6.62 1.06 -8.50
CA SER A 183 6.86 1.24 -9.93
C SER A 183 6.47 2.65 -10.40
N ARG A 184 5.32 3.16 -9.95
CA ARG A 184 4.88 4.52 -10.30
C ARG A 184 5.75 5.59 -9.66
N MET A 185 6.13 5.42 -8.39
CA MET A 185 7.02 6.37 -7.69
C MET A 185 8.36 6.54 -8.40
N ILE A 186 8.85 5.49 -9.06
CA ILE A 186 10.11 5.50 -9.82
C ILE A 186 9.90 6.06 -11.24
N SER A 187 8.84 5.65 -11.93
CA SER A 187 8.60 6.01 -13.34
C SER A 187 8.10 7.45 -13.53
N ALA A 188 7.22 7.92 -12.65
CA ALA A 188 6.89 9.32 -12.53
C ALA A 188 7.79 9.90 -11.42
N PRO A 189 8.56 10.95 -11.62
CA PRO A 189 9.59 11.41 -10.69
C PRO A 189 9.02 11.95 -9.37
N MET A 190 8.22 11.14 -8.68
CA MET A 190 7.65 11.45 -7.37
C MET A 190 8.71 11.39 -6.27
N VAL A 191 9.67 10.47 -6.42
CA VAL A 191 10.77 10.28 -5.47
C VAL A 191 12.08 10.08 -6.20
N THR A 192 13.15 10.58 -5.59
CA THR A 192 14.51 10.35 -6.06
C THR A 192 15.27 9.59 -4.99
N ALA A 193 15.80 8.43 -5.34
CA ALA A 193 16.62 7.68 -4.44
C ALA A 193 17.99 8.39 -4.24
N SER A 194 18.40 8.58 -3.00
CA SER A 194 19.71 9.14 -2.66
C SER A 194 20.87 8.20 -2.99
N ARG A 195 20.57 6.91 -3.17
CA ARG A 195 21.52 5.84 -3.52
C ARG A 195 20.80 4.69 -4.20
N LYS A 196 21.57 3.88 -4.96
CA LYS A 196 21.01 2.76 -5.76
C LYS A 196 20.41 1.65 -4.90
N VAL A 197 21.00 1.38 -3.74
CA VAL A 197 20.55 0.35 -2.79
C VAL A 197 20.66 0.84 -1.35
N PRO A 198 19.92 0.23 -0.41
CA PRO A 198 20.00 0.58 1.01
C PRO A 198 21.38 0.31 1.64
N THR A 199 22.14 -0.62 1.08
CA THR A 199 23.45 -1.05 1.61
C THR A 199 24.44 0.09 1.72
N ALA A 200 24.90 0.36 2.93
CA ALA A 200 25.92 1.35 3.21
C ALA A 200 27.33 0.75 3.29
N VAL A 201 27.41 -0.53 3.64
CA VAL A 201 28.66 -1.26 3.87
C VAL A 201 28.57 -2.65 3.24
N VAL A 202 29.64 -3.08 2.58
CA VAL A 202 29.81 -4.47 2.16
C VAL A 202 30.99 -5.07 2.94
N VAL A 203 30.76 -6.15 3.66
CA VAL A 203 31.80 -6.91 4.33
C VAL A 203 32.38 -7.93 3.35
N ALA A 204 33.67 -7.85 3.07
CA ALA A 204 34.32 -8.79 2.17
C ALA A 204 34.48 -10.18 2.82
N VAL A 205 34.44 -11.21 2.00
CA VAL A 205 34.73 -12.61 2.39
C VAL A 205 36.13 -12.95 1.89
N ILE A 206 37.04 -13.25 2.82
CA ILE A 206 38.45 -13.57 2.48
C ILE A 206 38.55 -14.97 1.86
N ALA A 207 37.91 -15.93 2.52
CA ALA A 207 37.76 -17.32 2.09
C ALA A 207 36.40 -17.84 2.53
N GLU A 208 35.83 -18.81 1.84
CA GLU A 208 34.49 -19.32 2.17
C GLU A 208 34.43 -19.92 3.59
N GLU A 209 35.51 -20.54 4.04
CA GLU A 209 35.64 -21.10 5.38
C GLU A 209 35.59 -20.01 6.49
N GLN A 210 35.79 -18.76 6.11
CA GLN A 210 35.73 -17.60 7.03
C GLN A 210 34.47 -16.79 6.86
N ARG A 211 33.49 -17.24 6.06
CA ARG A 211 32.22 -16.53 5.82
C ARG A 211 31.47 -16.23 7.11
N GLU A 212 31.41 -17.18 8.03
CA GLU A 212 30.76 -17.01 9.33
C GLU A 212 31.28 -15.78 10.09
N ARG A 213 32.59 -15.52 10.01
CA ARG A 213 33.20 -14.35 10.61
C ARG A 213 32.73 -13.05 9.92
N SER A 214 32.65 -13.04 8.61
CA SER A 214 32.15 -11.90 7.85
C SER A 214 30.68 -11.60 8.19
N GLU A 215 29.85 -12.65 8.33
CA GLU A 215 28.46 -12.52 8.77
C GLU A 215 28.36 -12.02 10.22
N ALA A 216 29.21 -12.46 11.13
CA ALA A 216 29.27 -11.94 12.49
C ALA A 216 29.56 -10.43 12.53
N ILE A 217 30.51 -9.97 11.70
CA ILE A 217 30.79 -8.53 11.55
C ILE A 217 29.57 -7.78 11.01
N ALA A 218 28.92 -8.31 9.96
CA ALA A 218 27.74 -7.71 9.38
C ALA A 218 26.59 -7.63 10.40
N THR A 219 26.42 -8.66 11.21
CA THR A 219 25.42 -8.69 12.29
C THR A 219 25.66 -7.59 13.33
N VAL A 220 26.92 -7.38 13.74
CA VAL A 220 27.27 -6.29 14.65
C VAL A 220 27.02 -4.92 14.03
N LEU A 221 27.29 -4.73 12.75
CA LEU A 221 27.00 -3.47 12.05
C LEU A 221 25.49 -3.23 11.93
N ARG A 222 24.73 -4.25 11.55
CA ARG A 222 23.26 -4.18 11.44
C ARG A 222 22.61 -3.88 12.79
N SER A 223 23.09 -4.46 13.89
CA SER A 223 22.57 -4.17 15.24
C SER A 223 22.80 -2.70 15.69
N ARG A 224 23.68 -1.98 15.00
CA ARG A 224 23.91 -0.53 15.18
C ARG A 224 23.16 0.34 14.17
N GLY A 225 22.23 -0.23 13.42
CA GLY A 225 21.45 0.49 12.40
C GLY A 225 22.22 0.76 11.10
N ILE A 226 23.37 0.12 10.87
CA ILE A 226 24.14 0.29 9.63
C ILE A 226 23.73 -0.79 8.64
N SER A 227 23.10 -0.38 7.54
CA SER A 227 22.70 -1.30 6.46
C SER A 227 23.95 -1.97 5.86
N THR A 228 24.06 -3.27 6.02
CA THR A 228 25.29 -4.01 5.71
C THR A 228 24.97 -5.29 4.95
N ASP A 229 25.70 -5.52 3.86
CA ASP A 229 25.71 -6.77 3.11
C ASP A 229 27.07 -7.48 3.29
N VAL A 230 27.06 -8.79 3.04
CA VAL A 230 28.30 -9.60 2.93
C VAL A 230 28.50 -9.93 1.46
N ALA A 231 29.75 -9.90 1.01
CA ALA A 231 30.09 -10.23 -0.37
C ALA A 231 29.53 -11.63 -0.76
N PRO A 232 28.93 -11.79 -1.94
CA PRO A 232 28.25 -13.03 -2.33
C PRO A 232 29.18 -14.24 -2.45
N SER A 233 30.49 -13.99 -2.66
CA SER A 233 31.49 -15.06 -2.75
C SER A 233 32.87 -14.55 -2.32
N ALA A 234 33.77 -15.46 -1.93
CA ALA A 234 35.18 -15.21 -1.64
C ALA A 234 36.00 -14.99 -2.93
N ALA A 235 35.49 -14.16 -3.83
CA ALA A 235 36.20 -13.78 -5.04
C ALA A 235 37.42 -12.91 -4.72
N LYS A 236 38.35 -12.76 -5.68
CA LYS A 236 39.47 -11.81 -5.54
C LYS A 236 38.97 -10.44 -5.10
N PHE A 237 39.66 -9.79 -4.16
CA PHE A 237 39.23 -8.51 -3.57
C PHE A 237 38.85 -7.45 -4.61
N GLY A 238 39.59 -7.36 -5.73
CA GLY A 238 39.24 -6.42 -6.79
C GLY A 238 37.84 -6.62 -7.37
N LYS A 239 37.33 -7.87 -7.40
CA LYS A 239 35.93 -8.16 -7.82
C LYS A 239 34.92 -7.76 -6.72
N GLN A 240 35.24 -8.06 -5.47
CA GLN A 240 34.39 -7.68 -4.33
C GLN A 240 34.31 -6.15 -4.16
N ILE A 241 35.42 -5.45 -4.39
CA ILE A 241 35.45 -3.97 -4.38
C ILE A 241 34.59 -3.42 -5.52
N LYS A 242 34.71 -3.96 -6.76
CA LYS A 242 33.84 -3.55 -7.87
C LYS A 242 32.37 -3.81 -7.60
N PHE A 243 32.04 -4.93 -6.97
CA PHE A 243 30.68 -5.22 -6.54
C PHE A 243 30.19 -4.18 -5.52
N ALA A 244 30.96 -3.88 -4.48
CA ALA A 244 30.63 -2.87 -3.49
C ALA A 244 30.46 -1.49 -4.12
N ASP A 245 31.28 -1.10 -5.07
CA ASP A 245 31.20 0.17 -5.80
C ASP A 245 29.95 0.25 -6.67
N HIS A 246 29.59 -0.86 -7.28
CA HIS A 246 28.39 -0.95 -8.13
C HIS A 246 27.11 -0.79 -7.30
N ILE A 247 27.03 -1.39 -6.11
CA ILE A 247 25.81 -1.37 -5.29
C ILE A 247 25.76 -0.24 -4.26
N SER A 248 26.88 0.13 -3.62
CA SER A 248 26.85 0.95 -2.40
C SER A 248 27.49 2.34 -2.49
N HIS A 249 28.00 2.79 -3.63
CA HIS A 249 28.70 4.07 -3.74
C HIS A 249 29.79 4.32 -2.70
N GLY A 250 30.45 3.27 -2.17
CA GLY A 250 31.67 3.64 -1.62
C GLY A 250 32.28 3.14 -0.35
N LYS A 251 31.87 2.04 0.26
CA LYS A 251 32.70 1.51 1.35
C LYS A 251 32.69 -0.01 1.37
N CYS A 252 33.80 -0.59 0.96
CA CYS A 252 34.10 -2.00 1.17
C CYS A 252 35.00 -2.13 2.40
N TYR A 253 34.62 -2.95 3.36
CA TYR A 253 35.45 -3.27 4.53
C TYR A 253 36.08 -4.64 4.34
N VAL A 254 37.42 -4.67 4.49
CA VAL A 254 38.17 -5.90 4.44
C VAL A 254 38.87 -6.05 5.79
N GLU A 255 38.63 -7.13 6.49
CA GLU A 255 39.42 -7.50 7.66
C GLU A 255 40.69 -8.22 7.21
N LYS A 256 41.85 -7.62 7.42
CA LYS A 256 43.14 -8.21 7.01
C LYS A 256 43.76 -9.13 8.06
N SER A 257 43.37 -9.05 9.31
CA SER A 257 43.86 -9.93 10.39
C SER A 257 43.03 -9.73 11.67
N ALA A 258 43.19 -10.62 12.63
CA ALA A 258 42.49 -10.63 13.91
C ALA A 258 42.63 -9.31 14.75
N THR A 259 43.44 -8.37 14.31
CA THR A 259 43.81 -7.17 15.10
C THR A 259 43.57 -5.83 14.40
N ARG A 260 43.24 -5.79 13.11
CA ARG A 260 43.06 -4.52 12.39
C ARG A 260 42.02 -4.60 11.28
N ILE A 261 40.95 -3.81 11.41
CA ILE A 261 40.05 -3.47 10.32
C ILE A 261 40.64 -2.31 9.55
N SER A 262 41.04 -2.50 8.30
CA SER A 262 41.49 -1.42 7.43
C SER A 262 40.41 -1.08 6.41
N THR A 263 40.10 0.20 6.30
CA THR A 263 39.23 0.76 5.27
C THR A 263 40.03 0.96 3.99
N MET A 264 39.66 0.32 2.92
CA MET A 264 40.24 0.59 1.61
C MET A 264 39.49 1.74 0.94
N LYS A 265 40.21 2.83 0.68
CA LYS A 265 39.71 4.04 0.05
C LYS A 265 39.52 3.78 -1.44
N MET A 266 38.29 3.89 -1.97
CA MET A 266 38.08 3.92 -3.40
C MET A 266 38.38 5.31 -3.98
N ARG A 267 39.11 5.36 -5.12
CA ARG A 267 39.38 6.59 -5.86
C ARG A 267 38.13 7.09 -6.56
N SER A 268 37.31 7.87 -5.90
CA SER A 268 36.47 8.86 -6.57
C SER A 268 37.02 10.24 -6.20
N GLY A 269 37.22 11.10 -7.16
CA GLY A 269 37.96 12.36 -7.06
C GLY A 269 37.42 13.45 -6.14
N ARG A 270 36.77 13.12 -5.04
CA ARG A 270 36.39 14.05 -3.99
C ARG A 270 37.13 13.73 -2.69
N LYS A 271 37.81 14.73 -2.14
CA LYS A 271 38.50 14.68 -0.85
C LYS A 271 37.51 14.46 0.28
N TYR A 272 37.36 13.23 0.73
CA TYR A 272 36.69 12.92 2.01
C TYR A 272 37.79 12.61 3.05
N ARG A 273 37.69 13.26 4.23
CA ARG A 273 38.54 12.92 5.39
C ARG A 273 38.20 11.48 5.84
N PRO A 274 39.17 10.61 6.09
CA PRO A 274 38.92 9.28 6.59
C PRO A 274 38.41 9.36 8.03
N MET A 275 37.19 8.94 8.27
CA MET A 275 36.74 8.63 9.62
C MET A 275 37.34 7.28 9.98
N GLN A 276 38.41 7.30 10.80
CA GLN A 276 38.97 6.09 11.38
C GLN A 276 37.99 5.56 12.43
N VAL A 277 37.26 4.52 12.11
CA VAL A 277 36.47 3.79 13.09
C VAL A 277 37.35 2.69 13.68
N TRP A 278 37.84 2.89 14.90
CA TRP A 278 38.57 1.90 15.66
C TRP A 278 37.58 0.85 16.21
N VAL A 279 37.57 -0.34 15.66
CA VAL A 279 36.73 -1.45 16.12
C VAL A 279 37.50 -2.46 16.97
N THR A 280 38.57 -2.02 17.62
CA THR A 280 39.40 -2.89 18.46
C THR A 280 38.81 -3.29 19.82
N SER A 281 37.56 -2.85 20.17
CA SER A 281 37.02 -3.15 21.51
C SER A 281 35.65 -3.90 21.49
N ILE A 282 35.22 -4.42 20.37
CA ILE A 282 33.84 -4.99 20.25
C ILE A 282 33.77 -6.48 20.61
N VAL A 283 34.86 -7.22 20.53
CA VAL A 283 34.86 -8.68 20.71
C VAL A 283 35.19 -9.15 22.13
N SER A 284 35.58 -8.26 23.04
CA SER A 284 36.17 -8.66 24.34
C SER A 284 35.41 -8.24 25.60
N ARG A 285 34.14 -7.85 25.54
CA ARG A 285 33.31 -7.71 26.76
C ARG A 285 32.08 -8.60 26.70
N PRO A 286 31.99 -9.66 27.53
CA PRO A 286 30.76 -10.38 27.76
C PRO A 286 29.75 -9.42 28.41
N MET A 287 28.52 -9.41 27.92
CA MET A 287 27.39 -8.71 28.56
C MET A 287 27.28 -9.16 30.01
N GLN A 288 27.63 -8.32 30.97
CA GLN A 288 27.21 -8.52 32.34
C GLN A 288 25.68 -8.35 32.40
N ARG A 289 24.96 -9.45 32.58
CA ARG A 289 23.54 -9.44 32.97
C ARG A 289 23.41 -8.67 34.28
N LYS A 290 22.78 -7.49 34.24
CA LYS A 290 22.31 -6.84 35.45
C LYS A 290 21.30 -7.79 36.12
N ARG A 291 21.68 -8.36 37.26
CA ARG A 291 20.74 -9.04 38.16
C ARG A 291 19.76 -7.98 38.67
N SER A 292 18.49 -8.12 38.34
CA SER A 292 17.38 -7.45 39.00
C SER A 292 17.39 -7.88 40.45
N ARG A 293 17.45 -6.94 41.39
CA ARG A 293 17.18 -7.18 42.82
C ARG A 293 15.67 -7.37 42.98
N PRO A 294 15.22 -8.33 43.76
CA PRO A 294 13.81 -8.41 44.16
C PRO A 294 13.53 -7.36 45.24
N ILE A 295 12.37 -6.75 45.15
CA ILE A 295 11.62 -6.13 46.26
C ILE A 295 10.49 -7.09 46.59
#